data_3e59abb997ee7ca4ed4e01d28e5f3cc9
#
_entry.id   3e59abb997ee7ca4ed4e01d28e5f3cc9
#
_cell.length_a   1.000
_cell.length_b   1.000
_cell.length_c   1.000
_cell.angle_alpha   90.00
_cell.angle_beta   90.00
_cell.angle_gamma   90.00
#
_symmetry.space_group_name_H-M   'P 1'
#
loop_
_entity.id
_entity.type
_entity.pdbx_description
1 polymer ?
#
loop_
_entity_poly.entity_id
_entity_poly.type
_entity_poly.pdbx_seq_one_letter_code
_entity_poly.pdbx_strand_id
1 'polypeptide(L)'
;MSKVLTLLFLLGQSSIYFGQLFTLRGTCQITRSYCGGVAPSPEVYAQHIAPQPYSGKILYLKKGLKNSLKQKTIAQAVCDSNGYFSFTVTPGDYCIVQEEHTRSYRSIIQECKSSYLQINADCIKQWWINGLQSLSIKTHTTLKPLEFHQACFTPGDIPCIMYTGPMPP
;
A
#
# COMPACT_ATOMS: atom_id res chain seq x y z
N MET A 1 -56.45 -11.46 51.18
CA MET A 1 -56.16 -10.79 49.86
C MET A 1 -54.66 -10.63 49.74
N SER A 2 -53.99 -11.60 49.09
CA SER A 2 -52.53 -11.64 48.95
C SER A 2 -52.19 -11.14 47.60
N LYS A 3 -51.42 -10.01 47.42
CA LYS A 3 -50.92 -9.50 46.16
C LYS A 3 -49.59 -10.17 45.89
N VAL A 4 -49.58 -11.09 44.93
CA VAL A 4 -48.38 -11.69 44.36
C VAL A 4 -47.71 -10.64 43.43
N LEU A 5 -46.56 -10.12 43.86
CA LEU A 5 -45.72 -9.21 43.07
C LEU A 5 -44.83 -10.02 42.11
N THR A 6 -45.23 -10.10 40.83
CA THR A 6 -44.46 -10.78 39.81
C THR A 6 -43.32 -9.85 39.35
N LEU A 7 -42.09 -10.13 39.81
CA LEU A 7 -40.88 -9.43 39.41
C LEU A 7 -40.43 -9.98 38.05
N LEU A 8 -40.67 -9.24 36.96
CA LEU A 8 -40.19 -9.58 35.61
C LEU A 8 -38.69 -9.29 35.55
N PHE A 9 -37.87 -10.33 35.54
CA PHE A 9 -36.44 -10.26 35.29
C PHE A 9 -36.23 -10.07 33.78
N LEU A 10 -36.09 -8.84 33.34
CA LEU A 10 -35.59 -8.51 31.99
C LEU A 10 -34.10 -8.81 31.93
N LEU A 11 -33.75 -10.04 31.59
CA LEU A 11 -32.41 -10.42 31.19
C LEU A 11 -32.08 -9.72 29.85
N GLY A 12 -31.43 -8.58 29.93
CA GLY A 12 -30.83 -7.90 28.78
C GLY A 12 -29.78 -8.81 28.15
N GLN A 13 -30.13 -9.50 27.07
CA GLN A 13 -29.15 -10.22 26.24
C GLN A 13 -28.28 -9.20 25.54
N SER A 14 -27.13 -8.88 26.14
CA SER A 14 -26.06 -8.16 25.49
C SER A 14 -25.48 -9.07 24.40
N SER A 15 -26.03 -8.99 23.19
CA SER A 15 -25.44 -9.65 22.02
C SER A 15 -24.06 -9.04 21.80
N ILE A 16 -23.01 -9.76 22.21
CA ILE A 16 -21.63 -9.43 21.86
C ILE A 16 -21.53 -9.66 20.35
N TYR A 17 -21.69 -8.59 19.57
CA TYR A 17 -21.38 -8.61 18.14
C TYR A 17 -19.87 -8.81 18.01
N PHE A 18 -19.42 -10.06 17.88
CA PHE A 18 -18.11 -10.36 17.34
C PHE A 18 -18.09 -9.81 15.91
N GLY A 19 -17.43 -8.70 15.73
CA GLY A 19 -17.28 -8.09 14.40
C GLY A 19 -16.72 -9.14 13.44
N GLN A 20 -17.44 -9.44 12.37
CA GLN A 20 -17.00 -10.38 11.33
C GLN A 20 -15.65 -9.92 10.77
N LEU A 21 -14.66 -10.82 10.76
CA LEU A 21 -13.33 -10.55 10.21
C LEU A 21 -13.22 -11.13 8.81
N PHE A 22 -12.65 -10.34 7.92
CA PHE A 22 -12.36 -10.75 6.55
C PHE A 22 -10.86 -10.73 6.29
N THR A 23 -10.42 -11.62 5.42
CA THR A 23 -9.04 -11.63 4.93
C THR A 23 -8.97 -10.89 3.60
N LEU A 24 -8.06 -9.93 3.54
CA LEU A 24 -7.64 -9.23 2.33
C LEU A 24 -6.27 -9.78 1.93
N ARG A 25 -6.14 -10.34 0.73
CA ARG A 25 -4.91 -10.94 0.22
C ARG A 25 -4.51 -10.31 -1.10
N GLY A 26 -3.21 -10.29 -1.37
CA GLY A 26 -2.68 -9.81 -2.64
C GLY A 26 -1.22 -10.19 -2.81
N THR A 27 -0.66 -9.73 -3.92
CA THR A 27 0.76 -9.86 -4.24
C THR A 27 1.35 -8.49 -4.58
N CYS A 28 2.63 -8.32 -4.30
CA CYS A 28 3.43 -7.20 -4.75
C CYS A 28 4.41 -7.69 -5.80
N GLN A 29 4.49 -6.96 -6.91
CA GLN A 29 5.44 -7.20 -7.98
C GLN A 29 6.25 -5.93 -8.25
N ILE A 30 7.52 -6.09 -8.55
CA ILE A 30 8.40 -4.98 -8.92
C ILE A 30 9.01 -5.22 -10.28
N THR A 31 8.99 -4.20 -11.11
CA THR A 31 9.78 -4.10 -12.34
C THR A 31 10.92 -3.13 -12.13
N ARG A 32 12.04 -3.32 -12.83
CA ARG A 32 13.21 -2.43 -12.75
C ARG A 32 13.60 -1.97 -14.13
N SER A 33 13.96 -0.70 -14.25
CA SER A 33 14.59 -0.20 -15.50
C SER A 33 15.98 -0.82 -15.64
N TYR A 34 16.36 -1.08 -16.89
CA TYR A 34 17.76 -1.43 -17.20
C TYR A 34 18.63 -0.18 -17.09
N CYS A 35 19.64 -0.23 -16.23
CA CYS A 35 20.49 0.92 -15.90
C CYS A 35 21.93 0.79 -16.41
N GLY A 36 22.22 -0.16 -17.31
CA GLY A 36 23.53 -0.36 -17.89
C GLY A 36 23.83 0.62 -19.04
N GLY A 37 25.12 0.95 -19.23
CA GLY A 37 25.58 1.87 -20.29
C GLY A 37 25.57 1.25 -21.69
N VAL A 38 25.61 -0.09 -21.82
CA VAL A 38 25.59 -0.81 -23.09
C VAL A 38 24.23 -1.46 -23.28
N ALA A 39 23.63 -1.29 -24.47
CA ALA A 39 22.33 -1.92 -24.76
C ALA A 39 22.45 -3.45 -24.68
N PRO A 40 21.66 -4.13 -23.82
CA PRO A 40 21.67 -5.58 -23.73
C PRO A 40 21.01 -6.22 -24.94
N SER A 41 21.18 -7.55 -25.11
CA SER A 41 20.36 -8.27 -26.10
C SER A 41 18.86 -8.18 -25.73
N PRO A 42 17.94 -8.31 -26.70
CA PRO A 42 16.49 -8.27 -26.44
C PRO A 42 16.07 -9.26 -25.37
N GLU A 43 16.65 -10.45 -25.31
CA GLU A 43 16.34 -11.50 -24.34
C GLU A 43 16.77 -11.10 -22.93
N VAL A 44 17.98 -10.57 -22.78
CA VAL A 44 18.51 -10.08 -21.49
C VAL A 44 17.68 -8.90 -21.00
N TYR A 45 17.32 -7.99 -21.91
CA TYR A 45 16.45 -6.86 -21.58
C TYR A 45 15.08 -7.34 -21.08
N ALA A 46 14.43 -8.25 -21.80
CA ALA A 46 13.13 -8.79 -21.44
C ALA A 46 13.14 -9.49 -20.06
N GLN A 47 14.19 -10.26 -19.75
CA GLN A 47 14.35 -10.88 -18.43
C GLN A 47 14.54 -9.85 -17.32
N HIS A 48 15.28 -8.78 -17.60
CA HIS A 48 15.58 -7.73 -16.60
C HIS A 48 14.34 -6.93 -16.23
N ILE A 49 13.50 -6.56 -17.19
CA ILE A 49 12.27 -5.78 -16.96
C ILE A 49 11.06 -6.63 -16.57
N ALA A 50 11.17 -7.95 -16.58
CA ALA A 50 10.09 -8.84 -16.21
C ALA A 50 9.64 -8.57 -14.74
N PRO A 51 8.31 -8.56 -14.46
CA PRO A 51 7.82 -8.44 -13.10
C PRO A 51 8.34 -9.56 -12.21
N GLN A 52 8.88 -9.18 -11.06
CA GLN A 52 9.42 -10.10 -10.05
C GLN A 52 8.66 -9.93 -8.73
N PRO A 53 8.57 -10.97 -7.88
CA PRO A 53 8.03 -10.83 -6.54
C PRO A 53 8.75 -9.72 -5.76
N TYR A 54 7.99 -8.81 -5.14
CA TYR A 54 8.58 -7.77 -4.30
C TYR A 54 8.68 -8.25 -2.85
N SER A 55 9.61 -9.16 -2.59
CA SER A 55 9.89 -9.69 -1.25
C SER A 55 10.32 -8.60 -0.29
N GLY A 56 9.85 -8.67 0.96
CA GLY A 56 10.19 -7.73 2.02
C GLY A 56 9.50 -6.37 1.93
N LYS A 57 8.67 -6.10 0.89
CA LYS A 57 7.92 -4.84 0.80
C LYS A 57 6.96 -4.72 1.96
N ILE A 58 7.03 -3.59 2.66
CA ILE A 58 6.14 -3.27 3.78
C ILE A 58 4.94 -2.48 3.26
N LEU A 59 3.76 -2.96 3.61
CA LEU A 59 2.49 -2.32 3.30
C LEU A 59 1.79 -1.93 4.60
N TYR A 60 1.12 -0.80 4.58
CA TYR A 60 0.31 -0.30 5.68
C TYR A 60 -1.15 -0.20 5.23
N LEU A 61 -2.07 -0.49 6.15
CA LEU A 61 -3.49 -0.35 5.93
C LEU A 61 -4.03 0.79 6.78
N LYS A 62 -4.75 1.72 6.16
CA LYS A 62 -5.42 2.85 6.82
C LYS A 62 -6.91 2.79 6.57
N LYS A 63 -7.74 3.33 7.50
CA LYS A 63 -9.18 3.48 7.27
C LYS A 63 -9.47 4.62 6.28
N GLY A 64 -10.49 4.40 5.41
CA GLY A 64 -10.93 5.37 4.41
C GLY A 64 -10.35 5.11 3.03
N LEU A 65 -10.91 5.75 2.01
CA LEU A 65 -10.58 5.52 0.61
C LEU A 65 -9.40 6.37 0.09
N LYS A 66 -8.87 7.28 0.89
CA LYS A 66 -7.74 8.14 0.54
C LYS A 66 -6.75 8.22 1.69
N ASN A 67 -5.47 8.39 1.36
CA ASN A 67 -4.44 8.59 2.37
C ASN A 67 -4.52 9.97 3.02
N SER A 68 -4.27 10.03 4.32
CA SER A 68 -4.14 11.24 5.11
C SER A 68 -3.21 11.00 6.31
N LEU A 69 -2.44 12.01 6.71
CA LEU A 69 -1.62 11.96 7.94
C LEU A 69 -2.46 11.88 9.21
N LYS A 70 -3.73 12.32 9.15
CA LYS A 70 -4.65 12.25 10.30
C LYS A 70 -5.15 10.82 10.55
N GLN A 71 -5.08 9.95 9.53
CA GLN A 71 -5.51 8.56 9.66
C GLN A 71 -4.40 7.71 10.26
N LYS A 72 -4.74 6.95 11.32
CA LYS A 72 -3.82 5.99 11.92
C LYS A 72 -3.69 4.76 11.02
N THR A 73 -2.49 4.21 10.96
CA THR A 73 -2.26 2.85 10.45
C THR A 73 -2.95 1.87 11.39
N ILE A 74 -3.77 0.99 10.84
CA ILE A 74 -4.53 -0.02 11.60
C ILE A 74 -3.92 -1.41 11.49
N ALA A 75 -3.14 -1.67 10.44
CA ALA A 75 -2.42 -2.92 10.24
C ALA A 75 -1.19 -2.70 9.35
N GLN A 76 -0.23 -3.60 9.47
CA GLN A 76 0.97 -3.68 8.65
C GLN A 76 1.12 -5.10 8.15
N ALA A 77 1.58 -5.28 6.92
CA ALA A 77 1.96 -6.55 6.34
C ALA A 77 3.32 -6.43 5.65
N VAL A 78 4.08 -7.52 5.66
CA VAL A 78 5.35 -7.64 4.93
C VAL A 78 5.14 -8.70 3.85
N CYS A 79 5.50 -8.39 2.61
CA CYS A 79 5.44 -9.35 1.52
C CYS A 79 6.47 -10.46 1.73
N ASP A 80 6.04 -11.71 1.58
CA ASP A 80 6.92 -12.88 1.67
C ASP A 80 7.86 -13.01 0.45
N SER A 81 8.62 -14.10 0.36
CA SER A 81 9.56 -14.38 -0.74
C SER A 81 8.88 -14.45 -2.12
N ASN A 82 7.59 -14.76 -2.18
CA ASN A 82 6.78 -14.80 -3.39
C ASN A 82 6.00 -13.50 -3.63
N GLY A 83 6.21 -12.47 -2.79
CA GLY A 83 5.50 -11.21 -2.83
C GLY A 83 4.10 -11.26 -2.23
N TYR A 84 3.64 -12.34 -1.60
CA TYR A 84 2.31 -12.42 -0.99
C TYR A 84 2.23 -11.61 0.30
N PHE A 85 1.07 -10.99 0.50
CA PHE A 85 0.71 -10.32 1.74
C PHE A 85 -0.75 -10.59 2.13
N SER A 86 -1.09 -10.41 3.41
CA SER A 86 -2.47 -10.48 3.88
C SER A 86 -2.74 -9.53 5.05
N PHE A 87 -3.99 -9.05 5.12
CA PHE A 87 -4.52 -8.32 6.26
C PHE A 87 -5.78 -9.01 6.76
N THR A 88 -6.03 -8.97 8.07
CA THR A 88 -7.30 -9.37 8.68
C THR A 88 -8.01 -8.10 9.15
N VAL A 89 -9.24 -7.87 8.65
CA VAL A 89 -9.95 -6.61 8.82
C VAL A 89 -11.45 -6.83 9.06
N THR A 90 -12.08 -5.86 9.70
CA THR A 90 -13.54 -5.75 9.77
C THR A 90 -14.10 -5.20 8.44
N PRO A 91 -15.42 -5.30 8.18
CA PRO A 91 -16.03 -4.60 7.05
C PRO A 91 -15.75 -3.10 7.09
N GLY A 92 -15.52 -2.48 5.94
CA GLY A 92 -15.28 -1.04 5.86
C GLY A 92 -14.44 -0.61 4.67
N ASP A 93 -14.17 0.69 4.61
CA ASP A 93 -13.36 1.32 3.58
C ASP A 93 -11.91 1.44 4.04
N TYR A 94 -11.00 1.13 3.14
CA TYR A 94 -9.57 1.06 3.41
C TYR A 94 -8.74 1.60 2.26
N CYS A 95 -7.54 2.06 2.60
CA CYS A 95 -6.50 2.44 1.67
C CYS A 95 -5.22 1.67 2.01
N ILE A 96 -4.67 0.94 1.05
CA ILE A 96 -3.35 0.34 1.16
C ILE A 96 -2.32 1.38 0.76
N VAL A 97 -1.28 1.52 1.57
CA VAL A 97 -0.22 2.49 1.37
C VAL A 97 1.14 1.86 1.64
N GLN A 98 2.21 2.45 1.13
CA GLN A 98 3.59 2.09 1.44
C GLN A 98 4.21 3.10 2.42
N GLU A 99 5.45 2.89 2.82
CA GLU A 99 6.12 3.66 3.86
C GLU A 99 6.10 5.18 3.60
N GLU A 100 6.35 5.60 2.36
CA GLU A 100 6.38 7.02 1.98
C GLU A 100 5.05 7.73 2.22
N HIS A 101 3.94 7.02 2.17
CA HIS A 101 2.61 7.57 2.46
C HIS A 101 2.36 7.81 3.97
N THR A 102 3.24 7.31 4.85
CA THR A 102 3.14 7.53 6.29
C THR A 102 3.67 8.91 6.74
N ARG A 103 4.39 9.59 5.86
CA ARG A 103 4.95 10.93 6.03
C ARG A 103 4.39 11.91 4.99
N SER A 104 4.67 13.19 5.14
CA SER A 104 4.14 14.22 4.23
C SER A 104 4.72 14.08 2.82
N TYR A 105 3.89 14.22 1.78
CA TYR A 105 4.38 14.28 0.39
C TYR A 105 5.38 15.43 0.18
N ARG A 106 5.27 16.51 0.96
CA ARG A 106 6.21 17.64 0.89
C ARG A 106 7.60 17.26 1.40
N SER A 107 7.68 16.42 2.44
CA SER A 107 8.98 15.90 2.91
C SER A 107 9.61 14.98 1.88
N ILE A 108 8.83 14.15 1.21
CA ILE A 108 9.30 13.29 0.10
C ILE A 108 9.92 14.15 -1.00
N ILE A 109 9.21 15.20 -1.46
CA ILE A 109 9.70 16.12 -2.47
C ILE A 109 11.01 16.79 -2.00
N GLN A 110 11.09 17.20 -0.74
CA GLN A 110 12.29 17.87 -0.21
C GLN A 110 13.48 16.92 -0.13
N GLU A 111 13.28 15.69 0.28
CA GLU A 111 14.33 14.66 0.38
C GLU A 111 14.86 14.23 -1.00
N CYS A 112 13.98 14.20 -2.01
CA CYS A 112 14.35 13.85 -3.38
C CYS A 112 14.96 15.01 -4.17
N LYS A 113 15.08 16.22 -3.59
CA LYS A 113 15.70 17.36 -4.29
C LYS A 113 17.16 17.08 -4.62
N SER A 114 17.47 17.08 -5.90
CA SER A 114 18.83 16.93 -6.45
C SER A 114 18.90 17.65 -7.79
N SER A 115 20.10 18.10 -8.18
CA SER A 115 20.34 18.67 -9.49
C SER A 115 20.09 17.70 -10.65
N TYR A 116 20.08 16.40 -10.35
CA TYR A 116 19.89 15.32 -11.34
C TYR A 116 18.49 14.66 -11.28
N LEU A 117 17.59 15.18 -10.45
CA LEU A 117 16.24 14.63 -10.35
C LEU A 117 15.20 15.69 -10.72
N GLN A 118 14.41 15.36 -11.74
CA GLN A 118 13.21 16.11 -12.06
C GLN A 118 12.01 15.52 -11.32
N ILE A 119 11.32 16.36 -10.56
CA ILE A 119 10.22 15.95 -9.68
C ILE A 119 8.92 16.60 -10.17
N ASN A 120 7.90 15.79 -10.45
CA ASN A 120 6.55 16.30 -10.68
C ASN A 120 5.79 16.33 -9.34
N ALA A 121 5.75 17.49 -8.71
CA ALA A 121 5.16 17.67 -7.39
C ALA A 121 3.65 17.36 -7.33
N ASP A 122 2.88 17.72 -8.38
CA ASP A 122 1.45 17.45 -8.43
C ASP A 122 1.18 15.95 -8.61
N CYS A 123 1.97 15.27 -9.41
CA CYS A 123 1.91 13.82 -9.57
C CYS A 123 2.20 13.10 -8.23
N ILE A 124 3.27 13.48 -7.51
CA ILE A 124 3.58 12.93 -6.19
C ILE A 124 2.44 13.18 -5.20
N LYS A 125 1.87 14.39 -5.19
CA LYS A 125 0.74 14.72 -4.33
C LYS A 125 -0.47 13.84 -4.62
N GLN A 126 -0.82 13.61 -5.88
CA GLN A 126 -1.94 12.75 -6.27
C GLN A 126 -1.69 11.28 -5.92
N TRP A 127 -0.51 10.76 -6.23
CA TRP A 127 -0.08 9.42 -5.83
C TRP A 127 -0.18 9.24 -4.31
N TRP A 128 0.32 10.22 -3.54
CA TRP A 128 0.30 10.18 -2.09
C TRP A 128 -1.13 10.18 -1.52
N ILE A 129 -2.06 10.99 -2.08
CA ILE A 129 -3.45 11.06 -1.64
C ILE A 129 -4.20 9.76 -1.96
N ASN A 130 -3.97 9.19 -3.13
CA ASN A 130 -4.70 8.02 -3.59
C ASN A 130 -4.19 6.72 -2.93
N GLY A 131 -2.95 6.71 -2.41
CA GLY A 131 -2.30 5.49 -1.95
C GLY A 131 -2.06 4.51 -3.10
N LEU A 132 -1.76 3.26 -2.76
CA LEU A 132 -1.54 2.19 -3.75
C LEU A 132 -2.87 1.64 -4.26
N GLN A 133 -3.82 1.42 -3.35
CA GLN A 133 -5.15 0.93 -3.69
C GLN A 133 -6.17 1.29 -2.62
N SER A 134 -7.36 1.74 -3.07
CA SER A 134 -8.53 1.99 -2.23
C SER A 134 -9.55 0.89 -2.43
N LEU A 135 -10.22 0.45 -1.35
CA LEU A 135 -11.14 -0.68 -1.40
C LEU A 135 -12.20 -0.61 -0.29
N SER A 136 -13.38 -1.17 -0.61
CA SER A 136 -14.46 -1.37 0.35
C SER A 136 -14.62 -2.87 0.61
N ILE A 137 -14.31 -3.30 1.84
CA ILE A 137 -14.31 -4.71 2.23
C ILE A 137 -15.66 -5.07 2.84
N LYS A 138 -16.32 -6.06 2.21
CA LYS A 138 -17.59 -6.66 2.66
C LYS A 138 -17.49 -8.18 2.79
N THR A 139 -16.46 -8.78 2.20
CA THR A 139 -16.20 -10.23 2.15
C THR A 139 -14.70 -10.48 2.09
N HIS A 140 -14.28 -11.75 2.17
CA HIS A 140 -12.90 -12.12 1.84
C HIS A 140 -12.56 -11.65 0.42
N THR A 141 -11.45 -10.96 0.27
CA THR A 141 -11.09 -10.27 -0.97
C THR A 141 -9.68 -10.62 -1.39
N THR A 142 -9.51 -10.99 -2.66
CA THR A 142 -8.20 -11.13 -3.30
C THR A 142 -8.01 -9.98 -4.27
N LEU A 143 -6.91 -9.28 -4.12
CA LEU A 143 -6.56 -8.12 -4.94
C LEU A 143 -5.83 -8.55 -6.22
N LYS A 144 -5.91 -7.70 -7.24
CA LYS A 144 -4.94 -7.72 -8.34
C LYS A 144 -3.54 -7.42 -7.78
N PRO A 145 -2.47 -7.88 -8.44
CA PRO A 145 -1.11 -7.53 -8.03
C PRO A 145 -0.92 -6.03 -7.87
N LEU A 146 -0.27 -5.63 -6.78
CA LEU A 146 0.23 -4.27 -6.61
C LEU A 146 1.55 -4.17 -7.37
N GLU A 147 1.59 -3.28 -8.35
CA GLU A 147 2.72 -3.12 -9.25
C GLU A 147 3.58 -1.95 -8.81
N PHE A 148 4.88 -2.19 -8.71
CA PHE A 148 5.90 -1.20 -8.38
C PHE A 148 6.89 -1.12 -9.52
N HIS A 149 7.48 0.06 -9.68
CA HIS A 149 8.53 0.27 -10.67
C HIS A 149 9.69 1.05 -10.04
N GLN A 150 10.90 0.51 -10.17
CA GLN A 150 12.12 1.19 -9.78
C GLN A 150 12.83 1.70 -11.02
N ALA A 151 12.80 3.01 -11.24
CA ALA A 151 13.53 3.65 -12.31
C ALA A 151 15.02 3.77 -11.96
N CYS A 152 15.86 3.96 -12.98
CA CYS A 152 17.29 4.13 -12.80
C CYS A 152 17.62 5.41 -12.04
N PHE A 153 18.49 5.29 -11.04
CA PHE A 153 19.07 6.42 -10.28
C PHE A 153 18.02 7.29 -9.58
N THR A 154 16.82 6.74 -9.36
CA THR A 154 15.77 7.40 -8.55
C THR A 154 15.72 6.78 -7.16
N PRO A 155 15.25 7.53 -6.14
CA PRO A 155 15.09 7.00 -4.80
C PRO A 155 13.92 5.99 -4.74
N GLY A 156 14.24 4.72 -4.60
CA GLY A 156 13.25 3.66 -4.42
C GLY A 156 12.27 3.50 -5.59
N ASP A 157 11.04 3.15 -5.26
CA ASP A 157 9.92 2.92 -6.17
C ASP A 157 8.87 4.06 -6.14
N ILE A 158 9.33 5.29 -5.84
CA ILE A 158 8.48 6.48 -5.84
C ILE A 158 8.23 6.91 -7.28
N PRO A 159 6.98 6.98 -7.75
CA PRO A 159 6.69 7.43 -9.10
C PRO A 159 6.90 8.95 -9.24
N CYS A 160 6.81 9.47 -10.46
CA CYS A 160 6.85 10.91 -10.75
C CYS A 160 8.21 11.57 -10.51
N ILE A 161 9.27 10.78 -10.35
CA ILE A 161 10.64 11.23 -10.24
C ILE A 161 11.42 10.66 -11.42
N MET A 162 12.12 11.51 -12.15
CA MET A 162 12.93 11.15 -13.31
C MET A 162 14.37 11.56 -13.08
N TYR A 163 15.31 10.68 -13.36
CA TYR A 163 16.72 11.02 -13.40
C TYR A 163 17.05 11.72 -14.72
N THR A 164 17.73 12.85 -14.64
CA THR A 164 18.14 13.71 -15.78
C THR A 164 19.65 13.99 -15.80
N GLY A 165 20.39 13.34 -14.91
CA GLY A 165 21.85 13.48 -14.83
C GLY A 165 22.59 12.70 -15.94
N PRO A 166 23.93 12.83 -15.99
CA PRO A 166 24.74 12.05 -16.90
C PRO A 166 24.64 10.56 -16.56
N MET A 167 24.62 9.72 -17.60
CA MET A 167 24.66 8.27 -17.40
C MET A 167 25.99 7.90 -16.75
N PRO A 168 26.01 7.09 -15.70
CA PRO A 168 27.25 6.56 -15.14
C PRO A 168 28.00 5.74 -16.19
N PRO A 169 29.33 5.74 -16.16
CA PRO A 169 30.17 4.99 -17.08
C PRO A 169 29.95 3.48 -16.96
#